data_923b74a894ce8728effa041fb1b83f26
#
_entry.id   923b74a894ce8728effa041fb1b83f26
#
_cell.length_a   1.000
_cell.length_b   1.000
_cell.length_c   1.000
_cell.angle_alpha   90.00
_cell.angle_beta   90.00
_cell.angle_gamma   90.00
#
_symmetry.space_group_name_H-M   'P 1'
#
loop_
_entity.id
_entity.type
_entity.pdbx_description
1 polymer ?
#
loop_
_entity_poly.entity_id
_entity_poly.type
_entity_poly.pdbx_seq_one_letter_code
_entity_poly.pdbx_strand_id
1 'polypeptide(L)'
;MSSRVRTSGRCVICGSKRTERNHVGGQNHVAWFTMPFCLDHHAQFHALLRAAGIDLEYTSDPRERMLRALKATTVCQWMLTEALQNLNSGDNDHD
;
A
#
# COMPACT_ATOMS: atom_id res chain seq x y z
N MET A 1 0.31 7.37 -24.49
CA MET A 1 0.48 7.80 -23.13
C MET A 1 0.41 6.64 -22.17
N SER A 2 1.23 6.65 -21.19
CA SER A 2 1.24 5.59 -20.23
C SER A 2 -0.02 5.64 -19.36
N SER A 3 -0.64 4.49 -19.14
CA SER A 3 -1.74 4.39 -18.20
C SER A 3 -1.25 4.52 -16.76
N ARG A 4 0.04 4.37 -16.58
CA ARG A 4 0.62 4.48 -15.26
C ARG A 4 0.73 5.94 -14.89
N VAL A 5 0.05 6.32 -13.85
CA VAL A 5 0.02 7.70 -13.40
C VAL A 5 1.08 7.88 -12.33
N ARG A 6 2.01 8.74 -12.60
CA ARG A 6 2.99 9.07 -11.58
C ARG A 6 2.36 9.88 -10.50
N THR A 7 2.66 9.50 -9.29
CA THR A 7 2.31 10.33 -8.17
C THR A 7 3.45 11.30 -7.92
N SER A 8 3.15 12.46 -7.42
CA SER A 8 4.15 13.48 -7.16
C SER A 8 4.93 13.22 -5.87
N GLY A 9 4.52 12.26 -5.09
CA GLY A 9 5.15 12.01 -3.80
C GLY A 9 6.22 10.94 -3.87
N ARG A 10 7.05 10.90 -2.84
CA ARG A 10 8.03 9.83 -2.67
C ARG A 10 7.36 8.63 -2.03
N CYS A 11 7.96 7.45 -2.21
CA CYS A 11 7.46 6.23 -1.59
C CYS A 11 7.37 6.44 -0.08
N VAL A 12 6.20 6.15 0.48
CA VAL A 12 5.97 6.34 1.91
C VAL A 12 6.75 5.34 2.75
N ILE A 13 7.25 4.26 2.14
CA ILE A 13 7.99 3.24 2.85
C ILE A 13 9.49 3.53 2.85
N CYS A 14 10.06 3.91 1.71
CA CYS A 14 11.50 4.02 1.58
C CYS A 14 12.00 5.35 1.01
N GLY A 15 11.11 6.24 0.63
CA GLY A 15 11.51 7.55 0.13
C GLY A 15 11.95 7.58 -1.33
N SER A 16 11.82 6.49 -2.06
CA SER A 16 12.18 6.45 -3.48
C SER A 16 11.39 7.48 -4.26
N LYS A 17 12.03 8.11 -5.23
CA LYS A 17 11.38 9.09 -6.10
C LYS A 17 10.50 8.45 -7.15
N ARG A 18 10.76 7.20 -7.50
CA ARG A 18 9.99 6.49 -8.52
C ARG A 18 8.84 5.77 -7.88
N THR A 19 7.66 6.33 -8.02
CA THR A 19 6.50 5.80 -7.34
C THR A 19 5.32 5.64 -8.28
N GLU A 20 4.41 4.77 -7.87
CA GLU A 20 3.10 4.58 -8.47
C GLU A 20 2.05 4.81 -7.41
N ARG A 21 0.83 5.02 -7.84
CA ARG A 21 -0.27 5.10 -6.90
C ARG A 21 -0.61 3.72 -6.39
N ASN A 22 -0.52 3.55 -5.09
CA ASN A 22 -1.00 2.35 -4.45
C ASN A 22 -2.40 2.62 -3.92
N HIS A 23 -3.39 1.90 -4.43
CA HIS A 23 -4.76 2.01 -3.95
C HIS A 23 -4.88 1.21 -2.66
N VAL A 24 -4.74 1.91 -1.54
CA VAL A 24 -4.60 1.30 -0.22
C VAL A 24 -5.76 0.37 0.13
N GLY A 25 -6.98 0.80 -0.19
CA GLY A 25 -8.17 -0.02 0.07
C GLY A 25 -8.65 -0.82 -1.14
N GLY A 26 -7.84 -0.87 -2.21
CA GLY A 26 -8.19 -1.57 -3.44
C GLY A 26 -8.85 -0.64 -4.44
N GLN A 27 -8.42 -0.74 -5.70
CA GLN A 27 -8.93 0.12 -6.77
C GLN A 27 -10.43 -0.06 -6.98
N ASN A 28 -10.93 -1.26 -6.79
CA ASN A 28 -12.34 -1.57 -7.01
C ASN A 28 -13.23 -1.12 -5.86
N HIS A 29 -12.66 -0.67 -4.75
CA HIS A 29 -13.44 -0.38 -3.55
C HIS A 29 -13.29 1.05 -3.08
N VAL A 30 -12.03 1.54 -2.95
CA VAL A 30 -11.76 2.89 -2.47
C VAL A 30 -10.74 3.53 -3.41
N ALA A 31 -11.21 3.84 -4.62
CA ALA A 31 -10.30 4.28 -5.68
C ALA A 31 -9.61 5.60 -5.38
N TRP A 32 -10.22 6.46 -4.58
CA TRP A 32 -9.68 7.79 -4.28
C TRP A 32 -8.57 7.75 -3.24
N PHE A 33 -8.44 6.67 -2.48
CA PHE A 33 -7.47 6.61 -1.38
C PHE A 33 -6.18 5.94 -1.88
N THR A 34 -5.20 6.75 -2.20
CA THR A 34 -3.93 6.25 -2.73
C THR A 34 -2.77 6.80 -1.94
N MET A 35 -1.67 6.05 -1.94
CA MET A 35 -0.40 6.49 -1.38
C MET A 35 0.70 6.18 -2.38
N PRO A 36 1.76 7.01 -2.45
CA PRO A 36 2.87 6.72 -3.36
C PRO A 36 3.72 5.57 -2.82
N PHE A 37 3.85 4.52 -3.61
CA PHE A 37 4.70 3.37 -3.31
C PHE A 37 5.66 3.17 -4.48
N CYS A 38 6.91 2.84 -4.21
CA CYS A 38 7.82 2.44 -5.29
C CYS A 38 7.39 1.07 -5.82
N LEU A 39 7.96 0.68 -6.96
CA LEU A 39 7.59 -0.59 -7.59
C LEU A 39 7.76 -1.77 -6.65
N ASP A 40 8.89 -1.80 -5.94
CA ASP A 40 9.19 -2.92 -5.05
C ASP A 40 8.21 -3.01 -3.89
N HIS A 41 7.90 -1.89 -3.25
CA HIS A 41 6.98 -1.90 -2.13
C HIS A 41 5.54 -2.09 -2.56
N HIS A 42 5.20 -1.60 -3.76
CA HIS A 42 3.88 -1.86 -4.33
C HIS A 42 3.69 -3.37 -4.57
N ALA A 43 4.72 -4.00 -5.15
CA ALA A 43 4.68 -5.46 -5.36
C ALA A 43 4.62 -6.22 -4.05
N GLN A 44 5.35 -5.76 -3.03
CA GLN A 44 5.31 -6.37 -1.71
C GLN A 44 3.92 -6.27 -1.09
N PHE A 45 3.28 -5.12 -1.23
CA PHE A 45 1.92 -4.93 -0.73
C PHE A 45 0.97 -5.96 -1.33
N HIS A 46 1.03 -6.14 -2.66
CA HIS A 46 0.16 -7.11 -3.32
C HIS A 46 0.51 -8.54 -2.94
N ALA A 47 1.79 -8.84 -2.74
CA ALA A 47 2.20 -10.16 -2.29
C ALA A 47 1.65 -10.46 -0.89
N LEU A 48 1.66 -9.48 0.00
CA LEU A 48 1.10 -9.64 1.33
C LEU A 48 -0.40 -9.85 1.30
N LEU A 49 -1.10 -9.13 0.42
CA LEU A 49 -2.53 -9.33 0.25
C LEU A 49 -2.84 -10.76 -0.16
N ARG A 50 -2.09 -11.26 -1.14
CA ARG A 50 -2.29 -12.65 -1.60
C ARG A 50 -1.99 -13.64 -0.49
N ALA A 51 -0.91 -13.42 0.23
CA ALA A 51 -0.53 -14.33 1.33
C ALA A 51 -1.58 -14.35 2.43
N ALA A 52 -2.25 -13.24 2.66
CA ALA A 52 -3.30 -13.14 3.67
C ALA A 52 -4.67 -13.59 3.15
N GLY A 53 -4.76 -13.96 1.87
CA GLY A 53 -6.02 -14.39 1.28
C GLY A 53 -7.01 -13.26 1.05
N ILE A 54 -6.51 -12.04 0.92
CA ILE A 54 -7.37 -10.88 0.72
C ILE A 54 -7.59 -10.69 -0.77
N ASP A 55 -8.84 -10.79 -1.20
CA ASP A 55 -9.25 -10.67 -2.59
C ASP A 55 -9.77 -9.26 -2.83
N LEU A 56 -9.15 -8.54 -3.76
CA LEU A 56 -9.57 -7.18 -4.09
C LEU A 56 -10.39 -7.11 -5.37
N GLU A 57 -10.83 -8.24 -5.89
CA GLU A 57 -11.73 -8.26 -7.04
C GLU A 57 -13.02 -7.56 -6.71
N TYR A 58 -13.69 -7.09 -7.75
CA TYR A 58 -14.94 -6.38 -7.55
C TYR A 58 -16.02 -7.30 -6.99
N THR A 59 -16.78 -6.80 -6.06
CA THR A 59 -18.00 -7.44 -5.58
C THR A 59 -19.07 -6.38 -5.44
N SER A 60 -20.32 -6.74 -5.74
CA SER A 60 -21.43 -5.82 -5.61
C SER A 60 -21.98 -5.75 -4.18
N ASP A 61 -21.54 -6.66 -3.32
CA ASP A 61 -22.00 -6.69 -1.93
C ASP A 61 -21.31 -5.56 -1.14
N PRO A 62 -22.06 -4.55 -0.68
CA PRO A 62 -21.45 -3.41 0.00
C PRO A 62 -20.69 -3.81 1.27
N ARG A 63 -21.20 -4.80 1.98
CA ARG A 63 -20.56 -5.25 3.20
C ARG A 63 -19.21 -5.91 2.91
N GLU A 64 -19.19 -6.73 1.87
CA GLU A 64 -17.97 -7.41 1.45
C GLU A 64 -16.96 -6.41 0.93
N ARG A 65 -17.41 -5.39 0.21
CA ARG A 65 -16.54 -4.34 -0.30
C ARG A 65 -15.84 -3.61 0.85
N MET A 66 -16.61 -3.24 1.86
CA MET A 66 -16.05 -2.56 3.02
C MET A 66 -15.03 -3.46 3.73
N LEU A 67 -15.36 -4.73 3.89
CA LEU A 67 -14.49 -5.67 4.58
C LEU A 67 -13.16 -5.84 3.85
N ARG A 68 -13.22 -5.98 2.52
CA ARG A 68 -12.00 -6.10 1.72
C ARG A 68 -11.14 -4.86 1.82
N ALA A 69 -11.77 -3.69 1.75
CA ALA A 69 -11.03 -2.43 1.85
C ALA A 69 -10.36 -2.27 3.21
N LEU A 70 -11.05 -2.64 4.27
CA LEU A 70 -10.49 -2.56 5.62
C LEU A 70 -9.31 -3.51 5.79
N LYS A 71 -9.44 -4.73 5.28
CA LYS A 71 -8.35 -5.71 5.36
C LYS A 71 -7.12 -5.23 4.60
N ALA A 72 -7.32 -4.70 3.39
CA ALA A 72 -6.20 -4.22 2.60
C ALA A 72 -5.53 -3.02 3.27
N THR A 73 -6.33 -2.12 3.83
CA THR A 73 -5.80 -0.96 4.53
C THR A 73 -4.98 -1.38 5.74
N THR A 74 -5.41 -2.43 6.44
CA THR A 74 -4.69 -2.95 7.59
C THR A 74 -3.31 -3.50 7.18
N VAL A 75 -3.24 -4.18 6.04
CA VAL A 75 -1.96 -4.66 5.53
C VAL A 75 -1.03 -3.50 5.21
N CYS A 76 -1.56 -2.47 4.58
CA CYS A 76 -0.78 -1.28 4.27
C CYS A 76 -0.26 -0.62 5.55
N GLN A 77 -1.12 -0.52 6.55
CA GLN A 77 -0.72 0.06 7.84
C GLN A 77 0.40 -0.74 8.49
N TRP A 78 0.36 -2.04 8.37
CA TRP A 78 1.43 -2.89 8.91
C TRP A 78 2.76 -2.56 8.23
N MET A 79 2.76 -2.38 6.92
CA MET A 79 3.98 -2.00 6.19
C MET A 79 4.51 -0.66 6.68
N LEU A 80 3.62 0.30 6.90
CA LEU A 80 4.02 1.61 7.40
C LEU A 80 4.61 1.53 8.80
N THR A 81 4.02 0.70 9.63
CA THR A 81 4.51 0.50 11.00
C THR A 81 5.90 -0.11 11.00
N GLU A 82 6.11 -1.12 10.15
CA GLU A 82 7.42 -1.75 10.02
C GLU A 82 8.46 -0.75 9.55
N ALA A 83 8.09 0.09 8.59
CA ALA A 83 9.01 1.10 8.08
C ALA A 83 9.41 2.09 9.17
N LEU A 84 8.45 2.50 9.98
CA LEU A 84 8.72 3.43 11.07
C LEU A 84 9.65 2.81 12.11
N GLN A 85 9.41 1.55 12.45
CA GLN A 85 10.26 0.85 13.40
C GLN A 85 11.69 0.71 12.89
N ASN A 86 11.83 0.44 11.60
CA ASN A 86 13.15 0.32 11.01
C ASN A 86 13.91 1.64 11.02
N LEU A 87 13.20 2.75 10.79
CA LEU A 87 13.82 4.06 10.88
C LEU A 87 14.29 4.35 12.30
N ASN A 88 13.48 4.03 13.28
CA ASN A 88 13.84 4.26 14.67
C ASN A 88 15.07 3.43 15.06
N SER A 89 15.11 2.17 14.60
CA SER A 89 16.25 1.30 14.88
C SER A 89 17.53 1.84 14.22
N GLY A 90 17.39 2.33 12.98
CA GLY A 90 18.52 2.91 12.28
C GLY A 90 19.06 4.14 12.98
N ASP A 91 18.17 4.98 13.47
CA ASP A 91 18.59 6.16 14.22
C ASP A 91 19.34 5.78 15.47
N ASN A 92 18.87 4.77 16.18
CA ASN A 92 19.54 4.31 17.39
C ASN A 92 20.91 3.72 17.09
N ASP A 93 21.04 3.06 15.96
CA ASP A 93 22.29 2.43 15.58
C ASP A 93 23.36 3.45 15.25
N HIS A 94 23.00 4.66 14.93
CA HIS A 94 23.97 5.70 14.58
C HIS A 94 24.61 6.35 15.80
N ASP A 95 24.13 6.09 16.95
CA ASP A 95 24.73 6.59 18.19
C ASP A 95 25.94 5.79 18.65
#